data_af767b1913ee4b54145b916974cec604
#
_entry.id   af767b1913ee4b54145b916974cec604
#
_cell.length_a   1.000
_cell.length_b   1.000
_cell.length_c   1.000
_cell.angle_alpha   90.00
_cell.angle_beta   90.00
_cell.angle_gamma   90.00
#
_symmetry.space_group_name_H-M   'P 1'
#
loop_
_entity.id
_entity.type
_entity.pdbx_description
1 polymer ?
#
loop_
_entity_poly.entity_id
_entity_poly.type
_entity_poly.pdbx_seq_one_letter_code
_entity_poly.pdbx_strand_id
1 'polypeptide(L)'
;MKKLFAALLLALTFNSQAMAQPRTVKLRVIQTSDVHGSFFPYDFINRKPKAGTLARVSSYVNDLRKTYKDNVILLENGDILQGQPTCYFYNYINTQARNVAADVVNYMKYDAQVFGNHDVETGHAVYDKWIKELDCPVLGANIIDTKTGEPYVKPYIILNREGVKIAVLGMLTPAIPNWLTENLWSGMKFENMVTCARKWMKIIQEKEKPDVVIGVFHSGKDGGIVTPEYEEDASLRVAKEVPGFDMVLFGHDH
;
A
#
# COMPACT_ATOMS: atom_id res chain seq x y z
N MET A 1 -60.20 -60.53 -11.60
CA MET A 1 -59.11 -60.11 -10.68
C MET A 1 -57.95 -59.56 -11.51
N LYS A 2 -57.89 -58.25 -11.66
CA LYS A 2 -56.82 -57.56 -12.46
C LYS A 2 -55.77 -57.06 -11.49
N LYS A 3 -54.53 -57.58 -11.57
CA LYS A 3 -53.42 -57.07 -10.78
C LYS A 3 -52.78 -55.87 -11.50
N LEU A 4 -52.84 -54.72 -10.87
CA LEU A 4 -52.16 -53.51 -11.32
C LEU A 4 -50.69 -53.60 -10.87
N PHE A 5 -49.72 -53.61 -11.81
CA PHE A 5 -48.30 -53.39 -11.54
C PHE A 5 -48.02 -51.88 -11.60
N ALA A 6 -47.71 -51.29 -10.46
CA ALA A 6 -47.17 -49.93 -10.41
C ALA A 6 -45.66 -49.98 -10.56
N ALA A 7 -45.14 -49.49 -11.69
CA ALA A 7 -43.71 -49.31 -11.90
C ALA A 7 -43.28 -47.96 -11.29
N LEU A 8 -42.50 -48.03 -10.22
CA LEU A 8 -41.86 -46.84 -9.57
C LEU A 8 -40.64 -46.45 -10.37
N LEU A 9 -40.70 -45.39 -11.18
CA LEU A 9 -39.55 -44.83 -11.86
C LEU A 9 -38.77 -43.94 -10.85
N LEU A 10 -37.63 -44.47 -10.35
CA LEU A 10 -36.68 -43.72 -9.53
C LEU A 10 -35.84 -42.84 -10.47
N ALA A 11 -36.16 -41.55 -10.59
CA ALA A 11 -35.35 -40.60 -11.31
C ALA A 11 -34.12 -40.23 -10.44
N LEU A 12 -32.98 -40.87 -10.71
CA LEU A 12 -31.68 -40.47 -10.18
C LEU A 12 -31.27 -39.14 -10.85
N THR A 13 -31.52 -38.02 -10.19
CA THR A 13 -30.93 -36.74 -10.57
C THR A 13 -29.44 -36.78 -10.22
N PHE A 14 -28.60 -37.04 -11.20
CA PHE A 14 -27.17 -36.79 -11.10
C PHE A 14 -26.98 -35.29 -10.99
N ASN A 15 -26.77 -34.79 -9.77
CA ASN A 15 -26.20 -33.49 -9.54
C ASN A 15 -24.74 -33.53 -10.03
N SER A 16 -24.53 -33.25 -11.31
CA SER A 16 -23.20 -32.95 -11.83
C SER A 16 -22.77 -31.62 -11.25
N GLN A 17 -22.12 -31.63 -10.09
CA GLN A 17 -21.32 -30.47 -9.69
C GLN A 17 -20.25 -30.34 -10.77
N ALA A 18 -20.47 -29.39 -11.68
CA ALA A 18 -19.45 -28.96 -12.61
C ALA A 18 -18.27 -28.45 -11.76
N MET A 19 -17.24 -29.28 -11.61
CA MET A 19 -15.97 -28.85 -11.02
C MET A 19 -15.50 -27.69 -11.87
N ALA A 20 -15.58 -26.46 -11.32
CA ALA A 20 -15.05 -25.29 -11.99
C ALA A 20 -13.57 -25.56 -12.30
N GLN A 21 -13.20 -25.48 -13.55
CA GLN A 21 -11.79 -25.59 -13.96
C GLN A 21 -10.97 -24.57 -13.17
N PRO A 22 -9.81 -24.94 -12.62
CA PRO A 22 -8.95 -23.99 -11.91
C PRO A 22 -8.63 -22.81 -12.80
N ARG A 23 -9.12 -21.64 -12.41
CA ARG A 23 -8.89 -20.38 -13.15
C ARG A 23 -7.57 -19.79 -12.71
N THR A 24 -6.66 -19.55 -13.64
CA THR A 24 -5.42 -18.82 -13.39
C THR A 24 -5.65 -17.32 -13.67
N VAL A 25 -5.47 -16.47 -12.66
CA VAL A 25 -5.48 -15.01 -12.80
C VAL A 25 -4.05 -14.50 -12.75
N LYS A 26 -3.68 -13.66 -13.74
CA LYS A 26 -2.36 -13.04 -13.82
C LYS A 26 -2.44 -11.61 -13.32
N LEU A 27 -1.87 -11.34 -12.16
CA LEU A 27 -1.75 -10.01 -11.59
C LEU A 27 -0.39 -9.39 -11.94
N ARG A 28 -0.35 -8.06 -12.03
CA ARG A 28 0.86 -7.25 -12.17
C ARG A 28 0.92 -6.27 -11.01
N VAL A 29 1.73 -6.58 -10.01
CA VAL A 29 1.99 -5.68 -8.89
C VAL A 29 3.20 -4.83 -9.23
N ILE A 30 3.03 -3.51 -9.13
CA ILE A 30 4.05 -2.50 -9.38
C ILE A 30 4.16 -1.65 -8.15
N GLN A 31 5.36 -1.49 -7.66
CA GLN A 31 5.70 -0.58 -6.59
C GLN A 31 6.55 0.56 -7.12
N THR A 32 6.25 1.78 -6.68
CA THR A 32 7.21 2.88 -6.61
C THR A 32 7.53 3.15 -5.15
N SER A 33 8.73 3.61 -4.85
CA SER A 33 9.21 3.92 -3.51
C SER A 33 10.22 5.04 -3.60
N ASP A 34 10.32 5.85 -2.55
CA ASP A 34 11.39 6.83 -2.42
C ASP A 34 11.54 7.74 -3.66
N VAL A 35 10.38 8.18 -4.16
CA VAL A 35 10.31 8.98 -5.39
C VAL A 35 10.88 10.37 -5.20
N HIS A 36 10.79 10.90 -3.96
CA HIS A 36 11.35 12.20 -3.58
C HIS A 36 11.03 13.33 -4.57
N GLY A 37 9.76 13.42 -4.97
CA GLY A 37 9.28 14.46 -5.88
C GLY A 37 9.81 14.37 -7.32
N SER A 38 10.41 13.26 -7.72
CA SER A 38 10.90 13.03 -9.09
C SER A 38 9.75 12.72 -10.05
N PHE A 39 8.86 13.69 -10.28
CA PHE A 39 7.66 13.51 -11.08
C PHE A 39 7.94 13.65 -12.58
N PHE A 40 8.70 14.67 -12.96
CA PHE A 40 8.89 15.07 -14.36
C PHE A 40 10.21 14.53 -14.93
N PRO A 41 10.29 14.26 -16.25
CA PRO A 41 11.49 13.71 -16.89
C PRO A 41 12.58 14.78 -17.06
N TYR A 42 12.72 15.67 -16.08
CA TYR A 42 13.65 16.78 -16.08
C TYR A 42 14.13 17.09 -14.67
N ASP A 43 15.42 17.23 -14.50
CA ASP A 43 16.08 17.69 -13.27
C ASP A 43 16.17 19.23 -13.30
N PHE A 44 15.32 19.89 -12.53
CA PHE A 44 15.26 21.36 -12.47
C PHE A 44 16.46 21.99 -11.77
N ILE A 45 17.16 21.23 -10.93
CA ILE A 45 18.37 21.68 -10.21
C ILE A 45 19.55 21.74 -11.20
N ASN A 46 19.81 20.61 -11.87
CA ASN A 46 20.92 20.46 -12.80
C ASN A 46 20.56 20.86 -14.26
N ARG A 47 19.32 21.25 -14.53
CA ARG A 47 18.79 21.69 -15.83
C ARG A 47 19.06 20.69 -16.97
N LYS A 48 18.80 19.39 -16.73
CA LYS A 48 19.03 18.32 -17.69
C LYS A 48 17.91 17.28 -17.65
N PRO A 49 17.76 16.47 -18.71
CA PRO A 49 16.83 15.34 -18.68
C PRO A 49 17.15 14.36 -17.56
N LYS A 50 16.09 13.80 -16.92
CA LYS A 50 16.17 12.80 -15.83
C LYS A 50 15.40 11.54 -16.24
N ALA A 51 16.03 10.37 -16.07
CA ALA A 51 15.44 9.09 -16.45
C ALA A 51 14.49 8.50 -15.39
N GLY A 52 14.92 8.46 -14.12
CA GLY A 52 14.13 7.89 -13.01
C GLY A 52 13.05 8.86 -12.54
N THR A 53 11.85 8.79 -13.14
CA THR A 53 10.76 9.72 -12.79
C THR A 53 9.39 9.06 -12.96
N LEU A 54 8.38 9.53 -12.22
CA LEU A 54 7.01 9.02 -12.32
C LEU A 54 6.40 9.20 -13.71
N ALA A 55 6.76 10.24 -14.45
CA ALA A 55 6.28 10.39 -15.84
C ALA A 55 6.67 9.20 -16.72
N ARG A 56 7.87 8.62 -16.53
CA ARG A 56 8.29 7.41 -17.26
C ARG A 56 7.62 6.15 -16.74
N VAL A 57 7.47 6.04 -15.41
CA VAL A 57 6.70 4.96 -14.79
C VAL A 57 5.27 4.99 -15.28
N SER A 58 4.64 6.17 -15.38
CA SER A 58 3.28 6.33 -15.90
C SER A 58 3.12 5.75 -17.31
N SER A 59 4.08 6.01 -18.21
CA SER A 59 4.06 5.45 -19.56
C SER A 59 4.10 3.91 -19.53
N TYR A 60 4.98 3.33 -18.73
CA TYR A 60 5.09 1.88 -18.55
C TYR A 60 3.81 1.25 -17.95
N VAL A 61 3.26 1.86 -16.91
CA VAL A 61 2.02 1.40 -16.27
C VAL A 61 0.85 1.46 -17.25
N ASN A 62 0.75 2.53 -18.05
CA ASN A 62 -0.29 2.66 -19.06
C ASN A 62 -0.18 1.57 -20.15
N ASP A 63 1.04 1.19 -20.55
CA ASP A 63 1.23 0.08 -21.50
C ASP A 63 0.84 -1.26 -20.88
N LEU A 64 1.15 -1.51 -19.61
CA LEU A 64 0.68 -2.70 -18.91
C LEU A 64 -0.85 -2.74 -18.81
N ARG A 65 -1.49 -1.62 -18.50
CA ARG A 65 -2.96 -1.52 -18.41
C ARG A 65 -3.67 -1.80 -19.74
N LYS A 66 -3.04 -1.53 -20.88
CA LYS A 66 -3.60 -1.93 -22.19
C LYS A 66 -3.76 -3.45 -22.30
N THR A 67 -2.81 -4.21 -21.75
CA THR A 67 -2.79 -5.67 -21.82
C THR A 67 -3.53 -6.32 -20.63
N TYR A 68 -3.26 -5.86 -19.41
CA TYR A 68 -3.71 -6.50 -18.17
C TYR A 68 -4.91 -5.82 -17.53
N LYS A 69 -5.34 -4.65 -18.06
CA LYS A 69 -6.50 -3.87 -17.57
C LYS A 69 -6.44 -3.66 -16.05
N ASP A 70 -7.51 -4.03 -15.35
CA ASP A 70 -7.63 -3.88 -13.89
C ASP A 70 -6.74 -4.86 -13.09
N ASN A 71 -6.06 -5.80 -13.76
CA ASN A 71 -5.10 -6.71 -13.11
C ASN A 71 -3.73 -6.06 -12.85
N VAL A 72 -3.57 -4.79 -13.17
CA VAL A 72 -2.43 -3.98 -12.73
C VAL A 72 -2.78 -3.37 -11.37
N ILE A 73 -1.96 -3.69 -10.36
CA ILE A 73 -2.01 -3.11 -9.01
C ILE A 73 -0.81 -2.18 -8.89
N LEU A 74 -1.07 -0.90 -8.62
CA LEU A 74 -0.03 0.11 -8.52
C LEU A 74 0.00 0.68 -7.11
N LEU A 75 1.13 0.50 -6.42
CA LEU A 75 1.33 0.88 -5.02
C LEU A 75 2.50 1.85 -4.90
N GLU A 76 2.34 2.87 -4.07
CA GLU A 76 3.38 3.82 -3.71
C GLU A 76 3.80 3.58 -2.27
N ASN A 77 5.11 3.45 -2.02
CA ASN A 77 5.64 2.99 -0.73
C ASN A 77 6.29 4.10 0.08
N GLY A 78 5.82 5.34 -0.03
CA GLY A 78 6.28 6.45 0.82
C GLY A 78 7.47 7.24 0.26
N ASP A 79 7.75 8.34 0.92
CA ASP A 79 8.76 9.33 0.58
C ASP A 79 8.54 9.98 -0.79
N ILE A 80 7.33 10.51 -0.97
CA ILE A 80 6.94 11.21 -2.18
C ILE A 80 6.94 12.74 -2.03
N LEU A 81 6.70 13.25 -0.82
CA LEU A 81 6.45 14.68 -0.57
C LEU A 81 7.70 15.56 -0.47
N GLN A 82 8.88 14.98 -0.32
CA GLN A 82 10.13 15.71 -0.09
C GLN A 82 11.16 15.41 -1.20
N GLY A 83 12.06 16.33 -1.49
CA GLY A 83 13.27 16.12 -2.30
C GLY A 83 13.43 17.11 -3.47
N GLN A 84 12.50 17.21 -4.39
CA GLN A 84 12.63 18.12 -5.52
C GLN A 84 12.05 19.52 -5.25
N PRO A 85 12.57 20.58 -5.89
CA PRO A 85 12.06 21.95 -5.72
C PRO A 85 10.55 22.10 -5.97
N THR A 86 9.99 21.27 -6.83
CA THR A 86 8.54 21.23 -7.09
C THR A 86 7.75 20.88 -5.84
N CYS A 87 8.16 19.85 -5.09
CA CYS A 87 7.52 19.51 -3.83
C CYS A 87 7.62 20.65 -2.83
N TYR A 88 8.82 21.22 -2.65
CA TYR A 88 9.02 22.35 -1.75
C TYR A 88 8.10 23.53 -2.10
N PHE A 89 7.97 23.86 -3.38
CA PHE A 89 7.12 24.95 -3.83
C PHE A 89 5.65 24.76 -3.45
N TYR A 90 5.08 23.57 -3.70
CA TYR A 90 3.68 23.32 -3.39
C TYR A 90 3.43 23.03 -1.91
N ASN A 91 4.42 22.50 -1.20
CA ASN A 91 4.29 22.25 0.24
C ASN A 91 4.37 23.54 1.07
N TYR A 92 5.23 24.51 0.69
CA TYR A 92 5.58 25.61 1.59
C TYR A 92 5.43 27.02 0.98
N ILE A 93 5.39 27.16 -0.34
CA ILE A 93 5.28 28.47 -0.99
C ILE A 93 3.86 28.70 -1.52
N ASN A 94 3.37 27.83 -2.38
CA ASN A 94 2.01 27.90 -2.93
C ASN A 94 1.07 26.91 -2.25
N THR A 95 0.87 27.10 -0.96
CA THR A 95 0.08 26.20 -0.12
C THR A 95 -1.41 26.19 -0.43
N GLN A 96 -1.92 27.19 -1.18
CA GLN A 96 -3.32 27.26 -1.60
C GLN A 96 -3.62 26.38 -2.83
N ALA A 97 -2.63 26.11 -3.66
CA ALA A 97 -2.80 25.17 -4.78
C ALA A 97 -2.95 23.74 -4.27
N ARG A 98 -3.53 22.86 -5.10
CA ARG A 98 -3.51 21.42 -4.84
C ARG A 98 -2.08 20.93 -4.71
N ASN A 99 -1.87 19.91 -3.89
CA ASN A 99 -0.56 19.30 -3.73
C ASN A 99 -0.19 18.55 -5.03
N VAL A 100 0.95 18.87 -5.61
CA VAL A 100 1.39 18.31 -6.89
C VAL A 100 1.60 16.78 -6.81
N ALA A 101 2.03 16.26 -5.65
CA ALA A 101 2.17 14.82 -5.46
C ALA A 101 0.80 14.14 -5.52
N ALA A 102 -0.23 14.72 -4.89
CA ALA A 102 -1.60 14.20 -4.97
C ALA A 102 -2.11 14.21 -6.42
N ASP A 103 -1.89 15.28 -7.17
CA ASP A 103 -2.32 15.35 -8.57
C ASP A 103 -1.64 14.28 -9.44
N VAL A 104 -0.34 14.05 -9.27
CA VAL A 104 0.41 13.02 -10.01
C VAL A 104 -0.08 11.62 -9.67
N VAL A 105 -0.29 11.34 -8.38
CA VAL A 105 -0.77 10.04 -7.87
C VAL A 105 -2.18 9.75 -8.40
N ASN A 106 -3.09 10.73 -8.32
CA ASN A 106 -4.45 10.61 -8.82
C ASN A 106 -4.48 10.40 -10.33
N TYR A 107 -3.64 11.15 -11.09
CA TYR A 107 -3.49 10.96 -12.53
C TYR A 107 -3.03 9.55 -12.90
N MET A 108 -2.06 9.00 -12.15
CA MET A 108 -1.53 7.65 -12.36
C MET A 108 -2.48 6.55 -11.85
N LYS A 109 -3.51 6.90 -11.07
CA LYS A 109 -4.49 5.96 -10.47
C LYS A 109 -3.79 4.88 -9.64
N TYR A 110 -3.08 5.30 -8.61
CA TYR A 110 -2.56 4.39 -7.61
C TYR A 110 -3.69 3.74 -6.82
N ASP A 111 -3.51 2.47 -6.45
CA ASP A 111 -4.49 1.73 -5.63
C ASP A 111 -4.36 2.08 -4.15
N ALA A 112 -3.15 2.36 -3.70
CA ALA A 112 -2.85 2.85 -2.35
C ALA A 112 -1.46 3.49 -2.30
N GLN A 113 -1.25 4.29 -1.24
CA GLN A 113 0.05 4.81 -0.82
C GLN A 113 0.36 4.38 0.61
N VAL A 114 1.63 4.35 0.97
CA VAL A 114 2.11 4.20 2.34
C VAL A 114 2.73 5.52 2.79
N PHE A 115 2.68 5.83 4.07
CA PHE A 115 3.41 6.95 4.65
C PHE A 115 4.91 6.65 4.68
N GLY A 116 5.74 7.60 4.21
CA GLY A 116 7.19 7.59 4.40
C GLY A 116 7.63 8.55 5.51
N ASN A 117 8.86 8.40 6.00
CA ASN A 117 9.39 9.29 7.04
C ASN A 117 9.58 10.73 6.54
N HIS A 118 9.99 10.92 5.29
CA HIS A 118 10.06 12.24 4.66
C HIS A 118 8.69 12.83 4.29
N ASP A 119 7.64 12.00 4.24
CA ASP A 119 6.27 12.53 4.16
C ASP A 119 5.86 13.11 5.52
N VAL A 120 6.14 12.41 6.63
CA VAL A 120 5.91 12.89 8.00
C VAL A 120 6.73 14.16 8.30
N GLU A 121 7.97 14.25 7.79
CA GLU A 121 8.86 15.42 7.94
C GLU A 121 8.22 16.71 7.45
N THR A 122 7.31 16.66 6.49
CA THR A 122 6.63 17.84 5.96
C THR A 122 5.68 18.50 6.95
N GLY A 123 5.28 17.81 8.01
CA GLY A 123 4.38 18.30 9.07
C GLY A 123 2.91 18.27 8.68
N HIS A 124 2.04 18.34 9.69
CA HIS A 124 0.57 18.23 9.57
C HIS A 124 -0.05 19.14 8.49
N ALA A 125 0.43 20.38 8.37
CA ALA A 125 -0.13 21.31 7.39
C ALA A 125 0.00 20.80 5.95
N VAL A 126 1.02 19.99 5.66
CA VAL A 126 1.29 19.44 4.33
C VAL A 126 0.67 18.06 4.17
N TYR A 127 1.04 17.09 5.01
CA TYR A 127 0.59 15.72 4.78
C TYR A 127 -0.91 15.51 5.04
N ASP A 128 -1.54 16.23 5.99
CA ASP A 128 -2.99 16.11 6.20
C ASP A 128 -3.78 16.69 5.01
N LYS A 129 -3.24 17.73 4.36
CA LYS A 129 -3.81 18.26 3.12
C LYS A 129 -3.63 17.27 1.99
N TRP A 130 -2.42 16.74 1.81
CA TRP A 130 -2.11 15.75 0.79
C TRP A 130 -3.01 14.51 0.91
N ILE A 131 -3.18 13.94 2.12
CA ILE A 131 -4.09 12.80 2.37
C ILE A 131 -5.52 13.11 1.91
N LYS A 132 -6.02 14.32 2.17
CA LYS A 132 -7.38 14.73 1.78
C LYS A 132 -7.55 14.94 0.27
N GLU A 133 -6.47 15.23 -0.44
CA GLU A 133 -6.49 15.50 -1.88
C GLU A 133 -6.24 14.23 -2.72
N LEU A 134 -5.89 13.10 -2.10
CA LEU A 134 -5.71 11.83 -2.75
C LEU A 134 -7.04 11.11 -3.03
N ASP A 135 -7.13 10.50 -4.21
CA ASP A 135 -8.24 9.61 -4.57
C ASP A 135 -8.07 8.20 -4.00
N CYS A 136 -6.82 7.78 -3.74
CA CYS A 136 -6.51 6.51 -3.10
C CYS A 136 -6.17 6.68 -1.61
N PRO A 137 -6.35 5.65 -0.78
CA PRO A 137 -6.01 5.73 0.63
C PRO A 137 -4.50 5.74 0.89
N VAL A 138 -4.10 6.45 1.94
CA VAL A 138 -2.78 6.30 2.57
C VAL A 138 -2.88 5.21 3.64
N LEU A 139 -1.88 4.32 3.69
CA LEU A 139 -1.81 3.20 4.62
C LEU A 139 -0.70 3.42 5.65
N GLY A 140 -0.97 3.01 6.91
CA GLY A 140 -0.02 3.11 8.00
C GLY A 140 -0.56 2.43 9.25
N ALA A 141 -0.58 1.10 9.26
CA ALA A 141 -1.21 0.30 10.31
C ALA A 141 -0.61 0.53 11.71
N ASN A 142 0.67 0.87 11.77
CA ASN A 142 1.42 1.10 13.00
C ASN A 142 1.55 2.58 13.37
N ILE A 143 0.89 3.47 12.65
CA ILE A 143 0.79 4.89 13.00
C ILE A 143 -0.51 5.07 13.78
N ILE A 144 -0.41 5.29 15.09
CA ILE A 144 -1.57 5.32 15.99
C ILE A 144 -1.88 6.76 16.39
N ASP A 145 -3.12 7.16 16.22
CA ASP A 145 -3.65 8.41 16.79
C ASP A 145 -3.74 8.25 18.32
N THR A 146 -3.01 9.08 19.05
CA THR A 146 -2.92 9.00 20.53
C THR A 146 -4.22 9.38 21.23
N LYS A 147 -5.15 10.06 20.57
CA LYS A 147 -6.45 10.44 21.14
C LYS A 147 -7.46 9.31 21.06
N THR A 148 -7.44 8.56 19.97
CA THR A 148 -8.41 7.49 19.70
C THR A 148 -7.88 6.11 20.01
N GLY A 149 -6.56 5.92 19.95
CA GLY A 149 -5.91 4.60 20.03
C GLY A 149 -6.05 3.76 18.77
N GLU A 150 -6.65 4.34 17.70
CA GLU A 150 -6.85 3.69 16.40
C GLU A 150 -5.77 4.15 15.41
N PRO A 151 -5.58 3.45 14.28
CA PRO A 151 -4.66 3.90 13.23
C PRO A 151 -4.99 5.30 12.73
N TYR A 152 -3.99 6.15 12.59
CA TYR A 152 -4.10 7.53 12.11
C TYR A 152 -4.58 7.60 10.65
N VAL A 153 -4.11 6.67 9.82
CA VAL A 153 -4.56 6.44 8.45
C VAL A 153 -5.05 4.99 8.32
N LYS A 154 -5.54 4.58 7.16
CA LYS A 154 -6.05 3.21 7.00
C LYS A 154 -4.94 2.18 7.27
N PRO A 155 -5.21 1.11 8.02
CA PRO A 155 -4.23 0.05 8.25
C PRO A 155 -4.00 -0.81 6.99
N TYR A 156 -5.08 -1.13 6.27
CA TYR A 156 -5.07 -1.96 5.07
C TYR A 156 -6.22 -1.61 4.13
N ILE A 157 -6.15 -2.13 2.92
CA ILE A 157 -7.25 -2.12 1.95
C ILE A 157 -7.50 -3.52 1.40
N ILE A 158 -8.69 -3.70 0.81
CA ILE A 158 -9.06 -4.88 0.04
C ILE A 158 -9.27 -4.47 -1.41
N LEU A 159 -8.57 -5.14 -2.31
CA LEU A 159 -8.73 -5.04 -3.74
C LEU A 159 -9.37 -6.33 -4.29
N ASN A 160 -10.23 -6.19 -5.29
CA ASN A 160 -10.76 -7.32 -6.04
C ASN A 160 -10.30 -7.21 -7.50
N ARG A 161 -9.64 -8.26 -7.99
CA ARG A 161 -9.13 -8.32 -9.36
C ARG A 161 -9.53 -9.65 -9.97
N GLU A 162 -10.48 -9.62 -10.90
CA GLU A 162 -11.03 -10.83 -11.54
C GLU A 162 -11.47 -11.92 -10.54
N GLY A 163 -12.06 -11.53 -9.42
CA GLY A 163 -12.52 -12.45 -8.38
C GLY A 163 -11.46 -12.89 -7.37
N VAL A 164 -10.21 -12.47 -7.52
CA VAL A 164 -9.16 -12.63 -6.50
C VAL A 164 -9.28 -11.51 -5.47
N LYS A 165 -9.44 -11.84 -4.21
CA LYS A 165 -9.49 -10.91 -3.09
C LYS A 165 -8.09 -10.70 -2.53
N ILE A 166 -7.60 -9.46 -2.61
CA ILE A 166 -6.23 -9.10 -2.25
C ILE A 166 -6.26 -8.11 -1.09
N ALA A 167 -5.61 -8.45 0.02
CA ALA A 167 -5.38 -7.52 1.11
C ALA A 167 -4.02 -6.84 0.94
N VAL A 168 -3.97 -5.53 1.14
CA VAL A 168 -2.71 -4.75 1.14
C VAL A 168 -2.57 -4.09 2.49
N LEU A 169 -1.59 -4.50 3.29
CA LEU A 169 -1.26 -3.95 4.60
C LEU A 169 -0.08 -2.97 4.47
N GLY A 170 -0.26 -1.72 4.90
CA GLY A 170 0.80 -0.71 4.88
C GLY A 170 1.39 -0.43 6.25
N MET A 171 2.70 -0.26 6.35
CA MET A 171 3.39 0.15 7.58
C MET A 171 4.55 1.10 7.30
N LEU A 172 4.88 1.90 8.31
CA LEU A 172 6.00 2.86 8.33
C LEU A 172 7.05 2.40 9.35
N THR A 173 8.31 2.71 9.08
CA THR A 173 9.37 2.58 10.11
C THR A 173 8.96 3.26 11.42
N PRO A 174 9.13 2.62 12.58
CA PRO A 174 8.78 3.21 13.86
C PRO A 174 9.83 4.21 14.37
N ALA A 175 10.93 4.41 13.66
CA ALA A 175 12.05 5.23 14.09
C ALA A 175 11.83 6.76 13.98
N ILE A 176 10.67 7.19 13.56
CA ILE A 176 10.30 8.61 13.35
C ILE A 176 10.74 9.53 14.52
N PRO A 177 10.53 9.18 15.81
CA PRO A 177 10.92 10.05 16.92
C PRO A 177 12.43 10.26 17.07
N ASN A 178 13.29 9.45 16.42
CA ASN A 178 14.73 9.64 16.47
C ASN A 178 15.22 10.73 15.50
N TRP A 179 14.46 11.04 14.47
CA TRP A 179 14.89 11.97 13.44
C TRP A 179 14.10 13.27 13.43
N LEU A 180 12.81 13.19 13.78
CA LEU A 180 11.89 14.28 13.61
C LEU A 180 11.44 14.86 14.95
N THR A 181 11.33 16.17 15.02
CA THR A 181 10.80 16.88 16.18
C THR A 181 9.30 16.60 16.36
N GLU A 182 8.85 16.48 17.61
CA GLU A 182 7.50 16.03 17.97
C GLU A 182 6.37 16.86 17.32
N ASN A 183 6.59 18.15 17.07
CA ASN A 183 5.60 19.01 16.42
C ASN A 183 5.23 18.56 14.99
N LEU A 184 6.09 17.80 14.30
CA LEU A 184 5.83 17.29 12.95
C LEU A 184 4.90 16.07 12.95
N TRP A 185 4.91 15.30 14.03
CA TRP A 185 4.11 14.08 14.19
C TRP A 185 3.24 14.10 15.48
N SER A 186 2.93 15.30 15.98
CA SER A 186 2.15 15.47 17.21
C SER A 186 0.81 14.72 17.14
N GLY A 187 0.46 14.03 18.23
CA GLY A 187 -0.76 13.20 18.24
C GLY A 187 -0.61 11.82 17.59
N MET A 188 0.59 11.46 17.13
CA MET A 188 0.87 10.12 16.62
C MET A 188 1.77 9.33 17.58
N LYS A 189 1.69 8.00 17.49
CA LYS A 189 2.60 7.03 18.10
C LYS A 189 2.92 5.98 17.05
N PHE A 190 4.15 5.51 17.04
CA PHE A 190 4.62 4.50 16.09
C PHE A 190 4.83 3.18 16.81
N GLU A 191 4.08 2.14 16.43
CA GLU A 191 4.17 0.81 17.04
C GLU A 191 5.21 -0.04 16.35
N ASN A 192 5.80 -0.99 17.10
CA ASN A 192 6.69 -2.01 16.56
C ASN A 192 6.02 -2.76 15.39
N MET A 193 6.70 -2.86 14.26
CA MET A 193 6.14 -3.41 13.03
C MET A 193 5.77 -4.89 13.13
N VAL A 194 6.57 -5.71 13.80
CA VAL A 194 6.30 -7.15 13.94
C VAL A 194 5.04 -7.38 14.77
N THR A 195 4.91 -6.68 15.89
CA THR A 195 3.74 -6.79 16.78
C THR A 195 2.48 -6.27 16.08
N CYS A 196 2.59 -5.14 15.40
CA CYS A 196 1.50 -4.55 14.62
C CYS A 196 1.08 -5.47 13.47
N ALA A 197 2.04 -6.01 12.72
CA ALA A 197 1.75 -6.94 11.63
C ALA A 197 1.03 -8.21 12.11
N ARG A 198 1.42 -8.79 13.24
CA ARG A 198 0.73 -9.95 13.84
C ARG A 198 -0.73 -9.63 14.17
N LYS A 199 -0.98 -8.46 14.78
CA LYS A 199 -2.35 -7.98 15.10
C LYS A 199 -3.19 -7.86 13.83
N TRP A 200 -2.71 -7.15 12.82
CA TRP A 200 -3.47 -6.88 11.61
C TRP A 200 -3.61 -8.11 10.71
N MET A 201 -2.59 -8.96 10.63
CA MET A 201 -2.68 -10.22 9.90
C MET A 201 -3.80 -11.10 10.45
N LYS A 202 -3.92 -11.22 11.79
CA LYS A 202 -5.03 -11.96 12.41
C LYS A 202 -6.38 -11.38 12.00
N ILE A 203 -6.54 -10.06 12.08
CA ILE A 203 -7.78 -9.34 11.71
C ILE A 203 -8.11 -9.58 10.23
N ILE A 204 -7.14 -9.44 9.34
CA ILE A 204 -7.30 -9.63 7.90
C ILE A 204 -7.72 -11.06 7.59
N GLN A 205 -7.05 -12.06 8.16
CA GLN A 205 -7.37 -13.46 7.93
C GLN A 205 -8.76 -13.86 8.45
N GLU A 206 -9.14 -13.38 9.64
CA GLU A 206 -10.42 -13.72 10.25
C GLU A 206 -11.61 -13.01 9.58
N LYS A 207 -11.48 -11.72 9.29
CA LYS A 207 -12.58 -10.90 8.75
C LYS A 207 -12.67 -10.94 7.24
N GLU A 208 -11.54 -10.80 6.57
CA GLU A 208 -11.50 -10.58 5.13
C GLU A 208 -11.33 -11.89 4.34
N LYS A 209 -10.59 -12.84 4.87
CA LYS A 209 -10.27 -14.13 4.21
C LYS A 209 -9.77 -13.91 2.79
N PRO A 210 -8.70 -13.12 2.59
CA PRO A 210 -8.18 -12.82 1.27
C PRO A 210 -7.54 -14.04 0.62
N ASP A 211 -7.48 -14.03 -0.71
CA ASP A 211 -6.74 -15.03 -1.50
C ASP A 211 -5.24 -14.70 -1.53
N VAL A 212 -4.89 -13.41 -1.42
CA VAL A 212 -3.51 -12.90 -1.46
C VAL A 212 -3.35 -11.78 -0.43
N VAL A 213 -2.23 -11.78 0.30
CA VAL A 213 -1.86 -10.71 1.21
C VAL A 213 -0.52 -10.10 0.82
N ILE A 214 -0.53 -8.79 0.58
CA ILE A 214 0.66 -8.00 0.24
C ILE A 214 0.97 -7.07 1.41
N GLY A 215 2.19 -7.16 1.95
CA GLY A 215 2.77 -6.14 2.81
C GLY A 215 3.46 -5.07 1.97
N VAL A 216 3.23 -3.79 2.28
CA VAL A 216 3.92 -2.64 1.67
C VAL A 216 4.46 -1.79 2.80
N PHE A 217 5.78 -1.81 2.98
CA PHE A 217 6.41 -1.26 4.17
C PHE A 217 7.44 -0.19 3.80
N HIS A 218 7.23 1.03 4.29
CA HIS A 218 8.27 2.05 4.26
C HIS A 218 9.20 1.87 5.46
N SER A 219 10.05 0.88 5.36
CA SER A 219 11.06 0.44 6.31
C SER A 219 12.04 -0.43 5.53
N GLY A 220 13.32 -0.26 5.72
CA GLY A 220 14.34 -1.02 5.00
C GLY A 220 14.28 -2.52 5.28
N LYS A 221 15.17 -3.24 4.64
CA LYS A 221 15.22 -4.70 4.73
C LYS A 221 15.48 -5.19 6.15
N ASP A 222 16.63 -4.82 6.71
CA ASP A 222 17.07 -5.16 8.07
C ASP A 222 18.17 -4.19 8.55
N GLY A 223 18.27 -3.94 9.84
CA GLY A 223 19.31 -3.10 10.43
C GLY A 223 18.81 -1.71 10.86
N GLY A 224 19.55 -0.66 10.54
CA GLY A 224 19.26 0.69 10.99
C GLY A 224 19.33 0.86 12.51
N ILE A 225 18.48 1.70 13.08
CA ILE A 225 18.41 1.92 14.53
C ILE A 225 17.67 0.74 15.18
N VAL A 226 18.34 0.08 16.11
CA VAL A 226 17.77 -1.03 16.88
C VAL A 226 17.69 -0.65 18.35
N THR A 227 16.48 -0.69 18.91
CA THR A 227 16.20 -0.44 20.33
C THR A 227 15.49 -1.66 20.94
N PRO A 228 15.32 -1.74 22.27
CA PRO A 228 14.50 -2.77 22.86
C PRO A 228 13.04 -2.77 22.38
N GLU A 229 12.51 -1.60 21.97
CA GLU A 229 11.12 -1.40 21.60
C GLU A 229 10.87 -1.67 20.12
N TYR A 230 11.84 -1.40 19.25
CA TYR A 230 11.66 -1.54 17.79
C TYR A 230 12.99 -1.65 17.02
N GLU A 231 12.88 -2.02 15.76
CA GLU A 231 13.91 -1.91 14.72
C GLU A 231 13.43 -0.94 13.65
N GLU A 232 14.32 -0.08 13.17
CA GLU A 232 14.05 0.85 12.06
C GLU A 232 13.71 0.07 10.78
N ASP A 233 14.59 -0.86 10.40
CA ASP A 233 14.47 -1.68 9.20
C ASP A 233 14.00 -3.09 9.57
N ALA A 234 12.69 -3.30 9.59
CA ALA A 234 12.08 -4.51 10.10
C ALA A 234 11.35 -5.35 9.03
N SER A 235 11.44 -5.00 7.74
CA SER A 235 10.65 -5.65 6.69
C SER A 235 10.96 -7.14 6.56
N LEU A 236 12.23 -7.53 6.60
CA LEU A 236 12.64 -8.93 6.57
C LEU A 236 12.20 -9.69 7.82
N ARG A 237 12.24 -9.04 8.98
CA ARG A 237 11.81 -9.64 10.24
C ARG A 237 10.29 -9.87 10.23
N VAL A 238 9.50 -8.91 9.76
CA VAL A 238 8.06 -9.11 9.58
C VAL A 238 7.78 -10.28 8.64
N ALA A 239 8.46 -10.34 7.48
CA ALA A 239 8.27 -11.41 6.52
C ALA A 239 8.61 -12.81 7.08
N LYS A 240 9.61 -12.91 7.97
CA LYS A 240 10.02 -14.18 8.60
C LYS A 240 9.15 -14.58 9.78
N GLU A 241 8.73 -13.63 10.61
CA GLU A 241 8.11 -13.91 11.91
C GLU A 241 6.57 -13.82 11.88
N VAL A 242 5.98 -13.23 10.84
CA VAL A 242 4.53 -13.06 10.71
C VAL A 242 4.03 -13.86 9.51
N PRO A 243 3.48 -15.05 9.72
CA PRO A 243 3.00 -15.88 8.63
C PRO A 243 1.77 -15.28 7.95
N GLY A 244 1.58 -15.59 6.68
CA GLY A 244 0.39 -15.24 5.90
C GLY A 244 0.59 -14.14 4.88
N PHE A 245 1.77 -13.53 4.76
CA PHE A 245 2.11 -12.69 3.61
C PHE A 245 2.53 -13.55 2.42
N ASP A 246 1.94 -13.28 1.25
CA ASP A 246 2.35 -13.87 -0.03
C ASP A 246 3.47 -13.03 -0.68
N MET A 247 3.50 -11.73 -0.36
CA MET A 247 4.49 -10.78 -0.87
C MET A 247 4.75 -9.68 0.18
N VAL A 248 6.01 -9.29 0.32
CA VAL A 248 6.42 -8.11 1.07
C VAL A 248 7.23 -7.21 0.16
N LEU A 249 6.75 -6.00 -0.04
CA LEU A 249 7.38 -4.90 -0.77
C LEU A 249 7.90 -3.90 0.26
N PHE A 250 9.11 -3.41 0.07
CA PHE A 250 9.73 -2.49 1.03
C PHE A 250 10.56 -1.41 0.32
N GLY A 251 10.99 -0.39 1.06
CA GLY A 251 11.79 0.76 0.61
C GLY A 251 12.49 1.40 1.80
N HIS A 252 12.81 2.71 1.76
CA HIS A 252 13.45 3.49 2.81
C HIS A 252 14.99 3.47 2.79
N ASP A 253 15.61 2.31 2.70
CA ASP A 253 17.08 2.13 2.72
C ASP A 253 17.78 2.31 1.36
N HIS A 254 17.08 2.84 0.34
CA HIS A 254 17.53 3.20 -1.03
C HIS A 254 18.37 2.14 -1.75
#